data_5ba6228f16ceaa0553250e964c16a55f
#
_entry.id   5ba6228f16ceaa0553250e964c16a55f
#
_cell.length_a   1.000
_cell.length_b   1.000
_cell.length_c   1.000
_cell.angle_alpha   90.00
_cell.angle_beta   90.00
_cell.angle_gamma   90.00
#
_symmetry.space_group_name_H-M   'P 1'
#
loop_
_entity.id
_entity.type
_entity.pdbx_description
1 polymer ?
#
loop_
_entity_poly.entity_id
_entity_poly.type
_entity_poly.pdbx_seq_one_letter_code
_entity_poly.pdbx_strand_id
1 'polypeptide(L)'
;MPELPEVENVKNTLNRLVGGKTIKEVNVLWSNIIKHPELDEFKIRLSGQTIQHVERRGKFLKIFLDDDVLVSHLRMEGKYALNQKEEPIDKHTHVLFEFTDGSELRYRDVRKFGTMHLYPIGEEEQQPPLSKLGYEPFSAELTPAFLKKMFSKTGRSVKAVLLDQSLIAGLGNIYVDEILFASGIHPEQKASGLSLHRLKRLQENMVSILKESVEKGGSTIRSYVNSEGRSGNFQLELFVYGKKGEPCKKCGREIARIVVAGRGTHFCSSCQK
;
A
#
# COMPACT_ATOMS: atom_id res chain seq x y z
N MET A 1 1.65 7.10 -4.77
CA MET A 1 1.89 6.38 -3.50
C MET A 1 1.50 4.94 -3.75
N PRO A 2 2.35 3.98 -3.49
CA PRO A 2 1.97 2.57 -3.50
C PRO A 2 0.77 2.32 -2.57
N GLU A 3 -0.28 1.69 -3.12
CA GLU A 3 -1.44 1.21 -2.40
C GLU A 3 -1.30 -0.30 -2.19
N LEU A 4 -2.32 -0.99 -1.69
CA LEU A 4 -2.24 -2.42 -1.38
C LEU A 4 -1.66 -3.27 -2.53
N PRO A 5 -2.14 -3.17 -3.80
CA PRO A 5 -1.62 -4.03 -4.86
C PRO A 5 -0.13 -3.81 -5.18
N GLU A 6 0.33 -2.55 -5.16
CA GLU A 6 1.74 -2.24 -5.39
C GLU A 6 2.63 -2.80 -4.27
N VAL A 7 2.19 -2.66 -3.00
CA VAL A 7 2.93 -3.20 -1.84
C VAL A 7 2.96 -4.73 -1.87
N GLU A 8 1.85 -5.38 -2.29
CA GLU A 8 1.79 -6.83 -2.47
C GLU A 8 2.82 -7.31 -3.52
N ASN A 9 2.96 -6.60 -4.63
CA ASN A 9 3.95 -6.93 -5.66
C ASN A 9 5.40 -6.69 -5.19
N VAL A 10 5.64 -5.63 -4.41
CA VAL A 10 6.96 -5.41 -3.77
C VAL A 10 7.26 -6.55 -2.80
N LYS A 11 6.30 -6.97 -1.97
CA LYS A 11 6.42 -8.12 -1.06
C LYS A 11 6.82 -9.40 -1.82
N ASN A 12 6.09 -9.72 -2.89
CA ASN A 12 6.36 -10.91 -3.70
C ASN A 12 7.77 -10.87 -4.32
N THR A 13 8.20 -9.70 -4.79
CA THR A 13 9.52 -9.50 -5.36
C THR A 13 10.62 -9.63 -4.30
N LEU A 14 10.44 -9.02 -3.14
CA LEU A 14 11.40 -9.10 -2.04
C LEU A 14 11.58 -10.53 -1.53
N ASN A 15 10.51 -11.31 -1.41
CA ASN A 15 10.61 -12.73 -1.03
C ASN A 15 11.56 -13.52 -1.95
N ARG A 16 11.53 -13.24 -3.27
CA ARG A 16 12.43 -13.89 -4.23
C ARG A 16 13.87 -13.38 -4.16
N LEU A 17 14.03 -12.08 -3.90
CA LEU A 17 15.35 -11.43 -3.97
C LEU A 17 16.16 -11.59 -2.69
N VAL A 18 15.51 -11.55 -1.53
CA VAL A 18 16.22 -11.47 -0.24
C VAL A 18 15.83 -12.55 0.77
N GLY A 19 14.86 -13.40 0.47
CA GLY A 19 14.53 -14.56 1.32
C GLY A 19 15.75 -15.48 1.50
N GLY A 20 16.07 -15.81 2.76
CA GLY A 20 17.25 -16.62 3.14
C GLY A 20 18.58 -15.85 3.19
N LYS A 21 18.59 -14.52 2.93
CA LYS A 21 19.83 -13.73 3.04
C LYS A 21 20.04 -13.27 4.48
N THR A 22 21.28 -13.39 4.96
CA THR A 22 21.71 -12.95 6.30
C THR A 22 22.28 -11.55 6.21
N ILE A 23 21.77 -10.65 7.05
CA ILE A 23 22.23 -9.27 7.16
C ILE A 23 23.58 -9.25 7.89
N LYS A 24 24.61 -8.81 7.22
CA LYS A 24 25.94 -8.61 7.80
C LYS A 24 26.02 -7.31 8.59
N GLU A 25 25.53 -6.22 7.98
CA GLU A 25 25.59 -4.88 8.54
C GLU A 25 24.47 -4.01 7.97
N VAL A 26 23.99 -3.04 8.75
CA VAL A 26 23.03 -2.02 8.32
C VAL A 26 23.65 -0.64 8.37
N ASN A 27 23.67 0.04 7.22
CA ASN A 27 24.14 1.40 7.11
C ASN A 27 22.96 2.36 6.87
N VAL A 28 22.78 3.33 7.77
CA VAL A 28 21.67 4.29 7.73
C VAL A 28 22.23 5.68 7.43
N LEU A 29 21.97 6.17 6.20
CA LEU A 29 22.43 7.48 5.72
C LEU A 29 21.49 8.62 6.12
N TRP A 30 20.25 8.30 6.49
CA TRP A 30 19.27 9.27 6.99
C TRP A 30 18.46 8.68 8.13
N SER A 31 18.84 9.03 9.37
CA SER A 31 18.33 8.42 10.60
C SER A 31 16.82 8.64 10.84
N ASN A 32 16.26 9.76 10.37
CA ASN A 32 14.83 10.07 10.59
C ASN A 32 13.85 9.06 9.98
N ILE A 33 14.31 8.13 9.13
CA ILE A 33 13.46 7.04 8.61
C ILE A 33 13.19 6.00 9.70
N ILE A 34 14.13 5.79 10.63
CA ILE A 34 13.97 4.86 11.74
C ILE A 34 13.06 5.50 12.79
N LYS A 35 11.98 4.83 13.14
CA LYS A 35 10.99 5.30 14.10
C LYS A 35 10.98 4.52 15.40
N HIS A 36 11.48 3.31 15.36
CA HIS A 36 11.65 2.42 16.51
C HIS A 36 12.56 1.24 16.13
N PRO A 37 13.44 0.80 17.03
CA PRO A 37 13.93 1.48 18.24
C PRO A 37 14.88 2.65 17.91
N GLU A 38 15.70 3.07 18.85
CA GLU A 38 16.78 4.04 18.58
C GLU A 38 17.77 3.49 17.53
N LEU A 39 18.45 4.39 16.80
CA LEU A 39 19.25 4.05 15.63
C LEU A 39 20.31 2.97 15.87
N ASP A 40 21.03 3.07 16.98
CA ASP A 40 22.14 2.13 17.27
C ASP A 40 21.58 0.74 17.63
N GLU A 41 20.52 0.70 18.41
CA GLU A 41 19.79 -0.55 18.71
C GLU A 41 19.23 -1.19 17.44
N PHE A 42 18.63 -0.39 16.54
CA PHE A 42 18.11 -0.86 15.26
C PHE A 42 19.20 -1.56 14.44
N LYS A 43 20.41 -0.98 14.34
CA LYS A 43 21.54 -1.56 13.60
C LYS A 43 22.04 -2.85 14.26
N ILE A 44 22.23 -2.82 15.58
CA ILE A 44 22.75 -3.96 16.35
C ILE A 44 21.80 -5.16 16.21
N ARG A 45 20.50 -4.93 16.41
CA ARG A 45 19.50 -6.01 16.37
C ARG A 45 19.37 -6.65 14.99
N LEU A 46 19.49 -5.88 13.92
CA LEU A 46 19.38 -6.40 12.56
C LEU A 46 20.64 -7.17 12.11
N SER A 47 21.82 -6.84 12.64
CA SER A 47 23.07 -7.50 12.25
C SER A 47 23.08 -8.96 12.70
N GLY A 48 23.42 -9.85 11.78
CA GLY A 48 23.47 -11.29 11.99
C GLY A 48 22.17 -12.03 11.77
N GLN A 49 21.03 -11.34 11.67
CA GLN A 49 19.74 -11.97 11.42
C GLN A 49 19.53 -12.30 9.94
N THR A 50 18.82 -13.39 9.69
CA THR A 50 18.45 -13.86 8.34
C THR A 50 17.01 -13.48 8.02
N ILE A 51 16.77 -12.96 6.81
CA ILE A 51 15.42 -12.70 6.32
C ILE A 51 14.72 -14.02 6.02
N GLN A 52 13.69 -14.35 6.77
CA GLN A 52 12.93 -15.59 6.63
C GLN A 52 11.89 -15.47 5.51
N HIS A 53 11.06 -14.42 5.57
CA HIS A 53 10.06 -14.12 4.56
C HIS A 53 9.57 -12.67 4.70
N VAL A 54 8.79 -12.23 3.71
CA VAL A 54 8.16 -10.91 3.70
C VAL A 54 6.65 -11.06 3.57
N GLU A 55 5.92 -10.39 4.44
CA GLU A 55 4.46 -10.28 4.41
C GLU A 55 4.02 -8.82 4.17
N ARG A 56 2.72 -8.61 4.07
CA ARG A 56 2.11 -7.28 3.94
C ARG A 56 0.95 -7.13 4.92
N ARG A 57 0.84 -5.92 5.48
CA ARG A 57 -0.34 -5.50 6.24
C ARG A 57 -0.74 -4.09 5.79
N GLY A 58 -1.92 -3.93 5.19
CA GLY A 58 -2.34 -2.67 4.57
C GLY A 58 -1.36 -2.20 3.50
N LYS A 59 -0.68 -1.09 3.74
CA LYS A 59 0.38 -0.53 2.86
C LYS A 59 1.77 -0.69 3.47
N PHE A 60 1.92 -1.55 4.47
CA PHE A 60 3.19 -1.85 5.13
C PHE A 60 3.73 -3.18 4.67
N LEU A 61 5.04 -3.25 4.51
CA LEU A 61 5.81 -4.49 4.41
C LEU A 61 6.18 -4.93 5.82
N LYS A 62 6.10 -6.23 6.07
CA LYS A 62 6.58 -6.91 7.28
C LYS A 62 7.69 -7.86 6.85
N ILE A 63 8.95 -7.49 7.09
CA ILE A 63 10.11 -8.33 6.77
C ILE A 63 10.45 -9.10 8.04
N PHE A 64 10.15 -10.40 8.03
CA PHE A 64 10.42 -11.30 9.15
C PHE A 64 11.86 -11.77 9.11
N LEU A 65 12.54 -11.62 10.24
CA LEU A 65 13.90 -12.07 10.47
C LEU A 65 13.90 -13.25 11.46
N ASP A 66 15.05 -13.59 12.04
CA ASP A 66 15.12 -14.69 13.00
C ASP A 66 14.34 -14.38 14.29
N ASP A 67 14.53 -13.19 14.86
CA ASP A 67 13.95 -12.78 16.13
C ASP A 67 13.02 -11.56 16.01
N ASP A 68 13.16 -10.79 14.94
CA ASP A 68 12.51 -9.50 14.74
C ASP A 68 11.67 -9.41 13.46
N VAL A 69 10.76 -8.45 13.45
CA VAL A 69 10.01 -8.03 12.25
C VAL A 69 10.31 -6.57 11.94
N LEU A 70 10.87 -6.32 10.76
CA LEU A 70 11.03 -4.96 10.23
C LEU A 70 9.76 -4.53 9.52
N VAL A 71 9.03 -3.57 10.09
CA VAL A 71 7.82 -2.96 9.53
C VAL A 71 8.19 -1.71 8.74
N SER A 72 8.05 -1.77 7.42
CA SER A 72 8.44 -0.69 6.50
C SER A 72 7.27 -0.14 5.72
N HIS A 73 7.16 1.20 5.62
CA HIS A 73 6.16 1.88 4.82
C HIS A 73 6.81 2.70 3.71
N LEU A 74 6.48 2.39 2.47
CA LEU A 74 7.07 3.03 1.27
C LEU A 74 6.59 4.48 1.06
N ARG A 75 5.48 4.87 1.67
CA ARG A 75 4.84 6.19 1.50
C ARG A 75 4.64 6.54 0.03
N MET A 76 5.21 7.65 -0.46
CA MET A 76 4.92 8.18 -1.79
C MET A 76 5.84 7.61 -2.88
N GLU A 77 7.12 7.44 -2.57
CA GLU A 77 8.15 7.13 -3.56
C GLU A 77 9.24 6.17 -3.05
N GLY A 78 9.07 5.63 -1.83
CA GLY A 78 10.00 4.65 -1.27
C GLY A 78 10.07 3.38 -2.12
N LYS A 79 11.29 2.88 -2.33
CA LYS A 79 11.59 1.70 -3.15
C LYS A 79 12.72 0.89 -2.52
N TYR A 80 12.63 -0.42 -2.68
CA TYR A 80 13.72 -1.33 -2.40
C TYR A 80 14.32 -1.81 -3.72
N ALA A 81 15.65 -1.95 -3.77
CA ALA A 81 16.36 -2.58 -4.87
C ALA A 81 17.54 -3.40 -4.33
N LEU A 82 17.74 -4.58 -4.89
CA LEU A 82 18.93 -5.39 -4.63
C LEU A 82 20.02 -4.97 -5.60
N ASN A 83 21.19 -4.61 -5.08
CA ASN A 83 22.35 -4.11 -5.82
C ASN A 83 23.60 -4.92 -5.45
N GLN A 84 24.64 -4.83 -6.28
CA GLN A 84 25.97 -5.21 -5.87
C GLN A 84 26.60 -4.08 -5.07
N LYS A 85 27.49 -4.42 -4.12
CA LYS A 85 28.09 -3.43 -3.21
C LYS A 85 28.87 -2.35 -3.94
N GLU A 86 29.49 -2.71 -5.06
CA GLU A 86 30.33 -1.83 -5.89
C GLU A 86 29.53 -0.83 -6.72
N GLU A 87 28.22 -1.04 -6.87
CA GLU A 87 27.38 -0.12 -7.63
C GLU A 87 27.27 1.24 -6.95
N PRO A 88 27.29 2.36 -7.70
CA PRO A 88 27.18 3.69 -7.13
C PRO A 88 25.93 3.85 -6.26
N ILE A 89 26.10 4.48 -5.10
CA ILE A 89 24.97 4.79 -4.20
C ILE A 89 24.30 6.07 -4.66
N ASP A 90 22.99 5.97 -5.00
CA ASP A 90 22.18 7.14 -5.34
C ASP A 90 21.98 8.04 -4.11
N LYS A 91 22.00 9.38 -4.33
CA LYS A 91 21.82 10.40 -3.28
C LYS A 91 20.51 10.30 -2.50
N HIS A 92 19.53 9.57 -3.02
CA HIS A 92 18.24 9.34 -2.37
C HIS A 92 18.18 7.98 -1.66
N THR A 93 19.28 7.24 -1.59
CA THR A 93 19.41 6.04 -0.79
C THR A 93 19.56 6.44 0.67
N HIS A 94 18.80 5.81 1.57
CA HIS A 94 18.73 6.19 2.98
C HIS A 94 19.07 5.07 3.92
N VAL A 95 18.88 3.81 3.52
CA VAL A 95 19.24 2.62 4.29
C VAL A 95 19.81 1.57 3.34
N LEU A 96 20.92 0.96 3.75
CA LEU A 96 21.56 -0.15 3.07
C LEU A 96 21.64 -1.33 4.04
N PHE A 97 21.16 -2.48 3.62
CA PHE A 97 21.28 -3.76 4.32
C PHE A 97 22.33 -4.57 3.54
N GLU A 98 23.56 -4.61 4.03
CA GLU A 98 24.63 -5.42 3.45
C GLU A 98 24.41 -6.88 3.85
N PHE A 99 24.43 -7.80 2.90
CA PHE A 99 24.30 -9.22 3.16
C PHE A 99 25.67 -9.91 3.20
N THR A 100 25.71 -11.09 3.81
CA THR A 100 26.94 -11.89 3.93
C THR A 100 27.46 -12.41 2.58
N ASP A 101 26.62 -12.45 1.55
CA ASP A 101 26.99 -12.81 0.18
C ASP A 101 27.56 -11.65 -0.65
N GLY A 102 27.69 -10.45 -0.06
CA GLY A 102 28.23 -9.26 -0.69
C GLY A 102 27.22 -8.41 -1.47
N SER A 103 25.96 -8.85 -1.60
CA SER A 103 24.90 -8.02 -2.14
C SER A 103 24.33 -7.05 -1.11
N GLU A 104 23.62 -6.01 -1.55
CA GLU A 104 23.00 -4.99 -0.71
C GLU A 104 21.54 -4.78 -1.08
N LEU A 105 20.63 -4.81 -0.10
CA LEU A 105 19.28 -4.29 -0.28
C LEU A 105 19.28 -2.81 0.08
N ARG A 106 18.99 -1.96 -0.91
CA ARG A 106 18.98 -0.50 -0.77
C ARG A 106 17.56 0.05 -0.70
N TYR A 107 17.28 0.86 0.32
CA TYR A 107 16.05 1.63 0.41
C TYR A 107 16.28 3.04 -0.09
N ARG A 108 15.54 3.43 -1.13
CA ARG A 108 15.61 4.75 -1.78
C ARG A 108 14.27 5.47 -1.67
N ASP A 109 14.29 6.76 -1.30
CA ASP A 109 13.08 7.61 -1.24
C ASP A 109 13.42 9.08 -1.49
N VAL A 110 13.04 9.60 -2.67
CA VAL A 110 13.28 10.99 -3.06
C VAL A 110 12.64 11.99 -2.09
N ARG A 111 11.49 11.64 -1.51
CA ARG A 111 10.70 12.52 -0.63
C ARG A 111 11.02 12.37 0.86
N LYS A 112 11.76 11.35 1.26
CA LYS A 112 12.11 11.08 2.66
C LYS A 112 10.89 10.91 3.59
N PHE A 113 9.80 10.32 3.10
CA PHE A 113 8.58 10.09 3.87
C PHE A 113 8.43 8.66 4.39
N GLY A 114 9.24 7.74 3.88
CA GLY A 114 9.27 6.36 4.31
C GLY A 114 9.54 6.22 5.81
N THR A 115 9.10 5.12 6.40
CA THR A 115 9.30 4.83 7.83
C THR A 115 9.65 3.37 8.04
N MET A 116 10.50 3.11 9.03
CA MET A 116 10.92 1.79 9.47
C MET A 116 10.75 1.66 10.98
N HIS A 117 10.20 0.52 11.42
CA HIS A 117 10.06 0.14 12.82
C HIS A 117 10.52 -1.30 12.96
N LEU A 118 11.24 -1.64 14.01
CA LEU A 118 11.71 -2.99 14.30
C LEU A 118 11.10 -3.46 15.62
N TYR A 119 10.43 -4.59 15.62
CA TYR A 119 9.78 -5.16 16.79
C TYR A 119 10.15 -6.63 16.93
N PRO A 120 10.17 -7.20 18.14
CA PRO A 120 10.20 -8.64 18.31
C PRO A 120 9.03 -9.31 17.58
N ILE A 121 9.25 -10.51 17.05
CA ILE A 121 8.20 -11.31 16.40
C ILE A 121 7.02 -11.51 17.34
N GLY A 122 5.79 -11.21 16.85
CA GLY A 122 4.53 -11.34 17.60
C GLY A 122 4.11 -10.06 18.35
N GLU A 123 4.98 -9.04 18.46
CA GLU A 123 4.63 -7.77 19.07
C GLU A 123 4.20 -6.70 18.03
N GLU A 124 4.61 -6.84 16.78
CA GLU A 124 4.45 -5.83 15.73
C GLU A 124 3.00 -5.42 15.48
N GLU A 125 2.04 -6.37 15.58
CA GLU A 125 0.61 -6.08 15.35
C GLU A 125 -0.02 -5.29 16.52
N GLN A 126 0.58 -5.37 17.70
CA GLN A 126 0.11 -4.69 18.91
C GLN A 126 0.68 -3.28 19.04
N GLN A 127 1.71 -2.96 18.26
CA GLN A 127 2.43 -1.68 18.30
C GLN A 127 2.06 -0.78 17.11
N PRO A 128 2.11 0.57 17.28
CA PRO A 128 2.03 1.46 16.13
C PRO A 128 3.21 1.21 15.18
N PRO A 129 3.00 1.25 13.85
CA PRO A 129 1.80 1.74 13.17
C PRO A 129 0.71 0.68 12.92
N LEU A 130 1.01 -0.62 13.06
CA LEU A 130 0.10 -1.69 12.64
C LEU A 130 -1.14 -1.79 13.51
N SER A 131 -1.02 -1.58 14.84
CA SER A 131 -2.16 -1.60 15.78
C SER A 131 -3.26 -0.59 15.47
N LYS A 132 -2.98 0.42 14.64
CA LYS A 132 -3.94 1.45 14.21
C LYS A 132 -4.68 1.10 12.92
N LEU A 133 -4.35 -0.03 12.29
CA LEU A 133 -4.96 -0.43 11.02
C LEU A 133 -6.26 -1.19 11.24
N GLY A 134 -7.25 -0.86 10.40
CA GLY A 134 -8.51 -1.59 10.31
C GLY A 134 -8.39 -2.89 9.54
N TYR A 135 -9.50 -3.36 9.00
CA TYR A 135 -9.62 -4.66 8.33
C TYR A 135 -8.90 -4.68 6.97
N GLU A 136 -8.32 -5.83 6.63
CA GLU A 136 -7.86 -6.08 5.25
C GLU A 136 -9.07 -6.21 4.32
N PRO A 137 -8.99 -5.70 3.07
CA PRO A 137 -10.08 -5.84 2.08
C PRO A 137 -10.50 -7.27 1.78
N PHE A 138 -9.57 -8.22 1.97
CA PHE A 138 -9.77 -9.65 1.73
C PHE A 138 -10.19 -10.44 2.99
N SER A 139 -10.32 -9.76 4.13
CA SER A 139 -10.71 -10.39 5.39
C SER A 139 -12.13 -10.96 5.32
N ALA A 140 -12.32 -12.16 5.85
CA ALA A 140 -13.61 -12.83 5.92
C ALA A 140 -14.62 -12.06 6.80
N GLU A 141 -14.13 -11.27 7.76
CA GLU A 141 -14.97 -10.44 8.63
C GLU A 141 -15.57 -9.23 7.88
N LEU A 142 -14.99 -8.78 6.78
CA LEU A 142 -15.45 -7.61 6.03
C LEU A 142 -16.67 -7.92 5.18
N THR A 143 -17.69 -8.52 5.79
CA THR A 143 -18.96 -8.84 5.14
C THR A 143 -19.81 -7.61 4.85
N PRO A 144 -20.79 -7.68 3.88
CA PRO A 144 -21.71 -6.58 3.64
C PRO A 144 -22.49 -6.13 4.90
N ALA A 145 -22.86 -7.07 5.77
CA ALA A 145 -23.53 -6.78 7.03
C ALA A 145 -22.61 -6.02 8.01
N PHE A 146 -21.34 -6.43 8.07
CA PHE A 146 -20.34 -5.74 8.89
C PHE A 146 -20.05 -4.34 8.33
N LEU A 147 -19.92 -4.18 7.03
CA LEU A 147 -19.79 -2.86 6.38
C LEU A 147 -21.00 -1.98 6.69
N LYS A 148 -22.23 -2.53 6.68
CA LYS A 148 -23.45 -1.78 7.06
C LYS A 148 -23.37 -1.27 8.49
N LYS A 149 -22.96 -2.14 9.42
CA LYS A 149 -22.76 -1.76 10.86
C LYS A 149 -21.67 -0.69 11.02
N MET A 150 -20.56 -0.80 10.28
CA MET A 150 -19.47 0.18 10.32
C MET A 150 -19.90 1.53 9.72
N PHE A 151 -20.53 1.51 8.56
CA PHE A 151 -20.89 2.72 7.81
C PHE A 151 -22.05 3.48 8.45
N SER A 152 -22.97 2.79 9.16
CA SER A 152 -24.09 3.44 9.86
C SER A 152 -23.63 4.37 11.02
N LYS A 153 -22.41 4.19 11.51
CA LYS A 153 -21.85 4.98 12.62
C LYS A 153 -21.26 6.33 12.20
N THR A 154 -21.29 6.69 10.91
CA THR A 154 -20.63 7.90 10.41
C THR A 154 -21.49 8.63 9.38
N GLY A 155 -21.47 9.98 9.43
CA GLY A 155 -22.07 10.86 8.43
C GLY A 155 -21.11 11.22 7.27
N ARG A 156 -19.87 10.69 7.28
CA ARG A 156 -18.87 10.99 6.25
C ARG A 156 -19.28 10.41 4.88
N SER A 157 -18.71 10.98 3.81
CA SER A 157 -18.84 10.41 2.47
C SER A 157 -18.24 9.00 2.40
N VAL A 158 -18.79 8.16 1.54
CA VAL A 158 -18.29 6.79 1.32
C VAL A 158 -16.81 6.79 0.92
N LYS A 159 -16.38 7.75 0.10
CA LYS A 159 -14.95 7.88 -0.25
C LYS A 159 -14.08 8.16 0.96
N ALA A 160 -14.50 9.05 1.85
CA ALA A 160 -13.75 9.37 3.07
C ALA A 160 -13.60 8.15 4.01
N VAL A 161 -14.65 7.33 4.10
CA VAL A 161 -14.65 6.10 4.90
C VAL A 161 -13.73 5.04 4.29
N LEU A 162 -13.77 4.86 2.97
CA LEU A 162 -12.89 3.89 2.28
C LEU A 162 -11.41 4.27 2.31
N LEU A 163 -11.08 5.56 2.39
CA LEU A 163 -9.70 6.05 2.52
C LEU A 163 -9.14 5.95 3.93
N ASP A 164 -9.99 5.71 4.93
CA ASP A 164 -9.61 5.65 6.33
C ASP A 164 -8.95 4.31 6.68
N GLN A 165 -7.62 4.33 6.82
CA GLN A 165 -6.83 3.13 7.07
C GLN A 165 -7.16 2.47 8.42
N SER A 166 -7.79 3.20 9.36
CA SER A 166 -8.24 2.62 10.63
C SER A 166 -9.55 1.83 10.50
N LEU A 167 -10.23 1.94 9.36
CA LEU A 167 -11.45 1.18 9.07
C LEU A 167 -11.16 0.06 8.06
N ILE A 168 -10.59 0.41 6.90
CA ILE A 168 -10.20 -0.54 5.86
C ILE A 168 -8.78 -0.21 5.42
N ALA A 169 -7.84 -1.10 5.72
CA ALA A 169 -6.43 -0.91 5.42
C ALA A 169 -6.14 -1.16 3.92
N GLY A 170 -5.13 -0.49 3.40
CA GLY A 170 -4.60 -0.76 2.06
C GLY A 170 -5.24 0.03 0.92
N LEU A 171 -6.47 0.50 1.03
CA LEU A 171 -7.13 1.31 0.00
C LEU A 171 -6.53 2.72 -0.08
N GLY A 172 -6.35 3.21 -1.29
CA GLY A 172 -5.95 4.59 -1.54
C GLY A 172 -6.77 5.23 -2.65
N ASN A 173 -6.30 6.36 -3.16
CA ASN A 173 -7.10 7.22 -4.02
C ASN A 173 -7.43 6.59 -5.39
N ILE A 174 -6.50 5.78 -5.93
CA ILE A 174 -6.67 5.11 -7.21
C ILE A 174 -7.79 4.08 -7.10
N TYR A 175 -7.61 3.13 -6.20
CA TYR A 175 -8.55 2.01 -6.11
C TYR A 175 -9.90 2.42 -5.53
N VAL A 176 -9.96 3.41 -4.64
CA VAL A 176 -11.26 3.90 -4.15
C VAL A 176 -12.09 4.53 -5.28
N ASP A 177 -11.50 5.33 -6.18
CA ASP A 177 -12.22 5.89 -7.32
C ASP A 177 -12.73 4.77 -8.26
N GLU A 178 -11.90 3.78 -8.57
CA GLU A 178 -12.26 2.65 -9.44
C GLU A 178 -13.33 1.75 -8.82
N ILE A 179 -13.21 1.42 -7.53
CA ILE A 179 -14.17 0.61 -6.78
C ILE A 179 -15.54 1.31 -6.73
N LEU A 180 -15.56 2.61 -6.45
CA LEU A 180 -16.82 3.38 -6.44
C LEU A 180 -17.46 3.46 -7.82
N PHE A 181 -16.67 3.63 -8.88
CA PHE A 181 -17.16 3.59 -10.26
C PHE A 181 -17.76 2.24 -10.62
N ALA A 182 -17.05 1.15 -10.37
CA ALA A 182 -17.52 -0.21 -10.63
C ALA A 182 -18.82 -0.52 -9.86
N SER A 183 -18.93 0.02 -8.65
CA SER A 183 -20.08 -0.16 -7.77
C SER A 183 -21.26 0.78 -8.08
N GLY A 184 -21.08 1.77 -8.97
CA GLY A 184 -22.11 2.75 -9.31
C GLY A 184 -22.46 3.68 -8.14
N ILE A 185 -21.49 3.96 -7.24
CA ILE A 185 -21.68 4.77 -6.04
C ILE A 185 -21.01 6.13 -6.23
N HIS A 186 -21.79 7.21 -6.02
CA HIS A 186 -21.24 8.57 -6.05
C HIS A 186 -20.27 8.78 -4.88
N PRO A 187 -19.06 9.33 -5.09
CA PRO A 187 -18.04 9.41 -4.05
C PRO A 187 -18.43 10.27 -2.84
N GLU A 188 -19.32 11.25 -3.00
CA GLU A 188 -19.84 12.10 -1.92
C GLU A 188 -21.04 11.50 -1.19
N GLN A 189 -21.62 10.39 -1.67
CA GLN A 189 -22.74 9.77 -0.99
C GLN A 189 -22.38 9.46 0.46
N LYS A 190 -23.29 9.76 1.40
CA LYS A 190 -23.10 9.42 2.82
C LYS A 190 -23.01 7.89 2.97
N ALA A 191 -21.96 7.42 3.64
CA ALA A 191 -21.73 6.00 3.86
C ALA A 191 -22.93 5.33 4.57
N SER A 192 -23.50 6.00 5.58
CA SER A 192 -24.67 5.50 6.34
C SER A 192 -25.92 5.28 5.47
N GLY A 193 -26.05 5.98 4.34
CA GLY A 193 -27.19 5.86 3.41
C GLY A 193 -27.12 4.67 2.46
N LEU A 194 -26.01 3.91 2.44
CA LEU A 194 -25.89 2.77 1.54
C LEU A 194 -26.73 1.58 2.00
N SER A 195 -27.53 1.03 1.07
CA SER A 195 -28.28 -0.20 1.30
C SER A 195 -27.36 -1.42 1.36
N LEU A 196 -27.84 -2.50 1.98
CA LEU A 196 -27.08 -3.76 2.06
C LEU A 196 -26.69 -4.30 0.67
N HIS A 197 -27.60 -4.18 -0.31
CA HIS A 197 -27.34 -4.57 -1.70
C HIS A 197 -26.17 -3.78 -2.31
N ARG A 198 -26.14 -2.46 -2.10
CA ARG A 198 -25.03 -1.62 -2.59
C ARG A 198 -23.71 -1.92 -1.90
N LEU A 199 -23.75 -2.24 -0.60
CA LEU A 199 -22.57 -2.65 0.16
C LEU A 199 -22.03 -4.01 -0.27
N LYS A 200 -22.92 -4.97 -0.61
CA LYS A 200 -22.51 -6.24 -1.21
C LYS A 200 -21.75 -6.02 -2.51
N ARG A 201 -22.32 -5.22 -3.42
CA ARG A 201 -21.68 -4.86 -4.68
C ARG A 201 -20.36 -4.12 -4.48
N LEU A 202 -20.28 -3.22 -3.49
CA LEU A 202 -19.04 -2.51 -3.14
C LEU A 202 -17.96 -3.48 -2.69
N GLN A 203 -18.29 -4.42 -1.82
CA GLN A 203 -17.35 -5.42 -1.29
C GLN A 203 -16.85 -6.36 -2.40
N GLU A 204 -17.77 -6.86 -3.26
CA GLU A 204 -17.42 -7.71 -4.39
C GLU A 204 -16.47 -7.01 -5.37
N ASN A 205 -16.76 -5.76 -5.77
CA ASN A 205 -15.89 -4.97 -6.65
C ASN A 205 -14.56 -4.61 -5.98
N MET A 206 -14.55 -4.34 -4.69
CA MET A 206 -13.31 -4.08 -3.94
C MET A 206 -12.37 -5.28 -4.03
N VAL A 207 -12.86 -6.47 -3.74
CA VAL A 207 -12.07 -7.70 -3.80
C VAL A 207 -11.60 -7.99 -5.23
N SER A 208 -12.50 -7.89 -6.22
CA SER A 208 -12.19 -8.19 -7.63
C SER A 208 -11.13 -7.27 -8.20
N ILE A 209 -11.30 -5.94 -8.04
CA ILE A 209 -10.38 -4.93 -8.58
C ILE A 209 -9.00 -5.05 -7.95
N LEU A 210 -8.93 -5.27 -6.63
CA LEU A 210 -7.65 -5.40 -5.95
C LEU A 210 -6.91 -6.68 -6.37
N LYS A 211 -7.60 -7.81 -6.50
CA LYS A 211 -7.01 -9.07 -7.00
C LYS A 211 -6.47 -8.91 -8.41
N GLU A 212 -7.29 -8.39 -9.32
CA GLU A 212 -6.88 -8.16 -10.71
C GLU A 212 -5.67 -7.22 -10.79
N SER A 213 -5.66 -6.16 -9.96
CA SER A 213 -4.52 -5.25 -9.92
C SER A 213 -3.24 -5.92 -9.41
N VAL A 214 -3.33 -6.78 -8.40
CA VAL A 214 -2.18 -7.57 -7.93
C VAL A 214 -1.63 -8.45 -9.05
N GLU A 215 -2.49 -9.16 -9.77
CA GLU A 215 -2.10 -10.03 -10.89
C GLU A 215 -1.42 -9.26 -12.03
N LYS A 216 -1.83 -8.00 -12.27
CA LYS A 216 -1.25 -7.11 -13.29
C LYS A 216 -0.04 -6.30 -12.79
N GLY A 217 0.48 -6.58 -11.61
CA GLY A 217 1.68 -5.92 -11.07
C GLY A 217 1.44 -4.56 -10.44
N GLY A 218 0.18 -4.18 -10.17
CA GLY A 218 -0.20 -2.85 -9.65
C GLY A 218 -0.27 -1.78 -10.73
N SER A 219 -0.50 -0.52 -10.31
CA SER A 219 -0.60 0.65 -11.19
C SER A 219 0.67 1.48 -11.18
N THR A 220 1.25 1.73 -12.36
CA THR A 220 2.35 2.69 -12.53
C THR A 220 1.82 4.00 -13.08
N ILE A 221 1.37 4.92 -12.22
CA ILE A 221 0.87 6.24 -12.65
C ILE A 221 2.01 7.24 -12.86
N ARG A 222 3.09 7.16 -12.07
CA ARG A 222 4.24 8.08 -12.15
C ARG A 222 5.58 7.34 -12.08
N SER A 223 5.94 6.86 -10.91
CA SER A 223 7.30 6.41 -10.61
C SER A 223 7.36 5.04 -9.94
N TYR A 224 6.20 4.38 -9.75
CA TYR A 224 6.18 3.06 -9.13
C TYR A 224 6.89 2.05 -10.05
N VAL A 225 7.80 1.30 -9.45
CA VAL A 225 8.37 0.06 -9.97
C VAL A 225 8.52 -0.90 -8.80
N ASN A 226 8.48 -2.20 -9.05
CA ASN A 226 8.81 -3.19 -8.02
C ASN A 226 10.32 -3.21 -7.74
N SER A 227 10.78 -4.08 -6.84
CA SER A 227 12.19 -4.16 -6.46
C SER A 227 13.13 -4.70 -7.55
N GLU A 228 12.58 -5.13 -8.69
CA GLU A 228 13.33 -5.48 -9.92
C GLU A 228 13.28 -4.37 -10.99
N GLY A 229 12.73 -3.20 -10.67
CA GLY A 229 12.58 -2.09 -11.61
C GLY A 229 11.47 -2.26 -12.64
N ARG A 230 10.59 -3.27 -12.50
CA ARG A 230 9.48 -3.50 -13.43
C ARG A 230 8.26 -2.66 -13.06
N SER A 231 7.66 -2.03 -14.09
CA SER A 231 6.40 -1.29 -13.97
C SER A 231 5.20 -2.23 -13.92
N GLY A 232 4.17 -1.86 -13.15
CA GLY A 232 2.86 -2.50 -13.25
C GLY A 232 2.10 -2.05 -14.50
N ASN A 233 1.05 -2.77 -14.87
CA ASN A 233 0.25 -2.52 -16.08
C ASN A 233 -1.23 -2.20 -15.79
N PHE A 234 -1.66 -2.22 -14.53
CA PHE A 234 -3.07 -2.00 -14.18
C PHE A 234 -3.58 -0.59 -14.55
N GLN A 235 -2.69 0.41 -14.70
CA GLN A 235 -3.09 1.75 -15.16
C GLN A 235 -3.77 1.76 -16.53
N LEU A 236 -3.56 0.75 -17.36
CA LEU A 236 -4.21 0.60 -18.67
C LEU A 236 -5.71 0.22 -18.54
N GLU A 237 -6.08 -0.39 -17.42
CA GLU A 237 -7.44 -0.86 -17.13
C GLU A 237 -8.30 0.18 -16.43
N LEU A 238 -7.74 1.29 -15.97
CA LEU A 238 -8.48 2.29 -15.21
C LEU A 238 -9.65 2.88 -16.02
N PHE A 239 -10.78 3.05 -15.35
CA PHE A 239 -12.01 3.60 -15.92
C PHE A 239 -12.18 5.08 -15.66
N VAL A 240 -11.81 5.55 -14.48
CA VAL A 240 -12.04 6.96 -14.08
C VAL A 240 -10.81 7.66 -13.53
N TYR A 241 -9.92 6.96 -12.81
CA TYR A 241 -8.79 7.62 -12.16
C TYR A 241 -7.82 8.23 -13.19
N GLY A 242 -7.56 9.53 -13.04
CA GLY A 242 -6.68 10.28 -13.96
C GLY A 242 -7.31 10.68 -15.30
N LYS A 243 -8.57 10.34 -15.55
CA LYS A 243 -9.27 10.45 -16.85
C LYS A 243 -10.23 11.63 -16.94
N LYS A 244 -9.98 12.72 -16.19
CA LYS A 244 -10.82 13.93 -16.28
C LYS A 244 -10.95 14.42 -17.74
N GLY A 245 -12.18 14.62 -18.20
CA GLY A 245 -12.51 15.07 -19.56
C GLY A 245 -12.55 13.97 -20.61
N GLU A 246 -12.04 12.76 -20.31
CA GLU A 246 -12.16 11.62 -21.21
C GLU A 246 -13.59 11.04 -21.18
N PRO A 247 -14.06 10.44 -22.30
CA PRO A 247 -15.37 9.77 -22.34
C PRO A 247 -15.40 8.54 -21.43
N CYS A 248 -16.44 8.39 -20.64
CA CYS A 248 -16.68 7.22 -19.82
C CYS A 248 -16.81 5.98 -20.70
N LYS A 249 -16.02 4.95 -20.47
CA LYS A 249 -16.07 3.68 -21.22
C LYS A 249 -17.43 2.95 -21.16
N LYS A 250 -18.32 3.29 -20.17
CA LYS A 250 -19.64 2.69 -20.04
C LYS A 250 -20.77 3.47 -20.73
N CYS A 251 -20.75 4.81 -20.66
CA CYS A 251 -21.88 5.62 -21.13
C CYS A 251 -21.51 6.80 -22.02
N GLY A 252 -20.23 7.01 -22.33
CA GLY A 252 -19.73 8.08 -23.18
C GLY A 252 -19.69 9.48 -22.54
N ARG A 253 -20.32 9.71 -21.37
CA ARG A 253 -20.27 11.01 -20.68
C ARG A 253 -18.87 11.29 -20.18
N GLU A 254 -18.44 12.52 -20.20
CA GLU A 254 -17.13 12.95 -19.68
C GLU A 254 -16.95 12.58 -18.20
N ILE A 255 -15.76 12.08 -17.87
CA ILE A 255 -15.34 11.84 -16.48
C ILE A 255 -15.12 13.17 -15.80
N ALA A 256 -15.85 13.41 -14.72
CA ALA A 256 -15.73 14.61 -13.89
C ALA A 256 -14.62 14.43 -12.85
N ARG A 257 -14.11 15.58 -12.35
CA ARG A 257 -13.18 15.63 -11.22
C ARG A 257 -13.64 16.68 -10.21
N ILE A 258 -13.77 16.23 -8.96
CA ILE A 258 -14.09 17.08 -7.80
C ILE A 258 -13.04 16.85 -6.69
N VAL A 259 -13.21 17.53 -5.55
CA VAL A 259 -12.41 17.28 -4.35
C VAL A 259 -13.32 16.69 -3.27
N VAL A 260 -13.01 15.46 -2.82
CA VAL A 260 -13.73 14.79 -1.73
C VAL A 260 -12.72 14.38 -0.67
N ALA A 261 -12.98 14.70 0.58
CA ALA A 261 -12.08 14.41 1.71
C ALA A 261 -10.62 14.88 1.47
N GLY A 262 -10.45 16.07 0.86
CA GLY A 262 -9.13 16.64 0.55
C GLY A 262 -8.38 15.93 -0.59
N ARG A 263 -9.03 15.02 -1.34
CA ARG A 263 -8.44 14.24 -2.43
C ARG A 263 -9.12 14.53 -3.77
N GLY A 264 -8.31 14.72 -4.82
CA GLY A 264 -8.85 14.75 -6.18
C GLY A 264 -9.55 13.44 -6.50
N THR A 265 -10.80 13.51 -6.95
CA THR A 265 -11.73 12.39 -7.08
C THR A 265 -12.29 12.36 -8.49
N HIS A 266 -12.11 11.27 -9.20
CA HIS A 266 -12.58 11.09 -10.56
C HIS A 266 -13.80 10.17 -10.57
N PHE A 267 -14.83 10.55 -11.29
CA PHE A 267 -16.09 9.78 -11.33
C PHE A 267 -16.91 10.10 -12.58
N CYS A 268 -17.82 9.22 -12.92
CA CYS A 268 -18.84 9.46 -13.96
C CYS A 268 -20.17 9.85 -13.31
N SER A 269 -20.64 11.07 -13.53
CA SER A 269 -21.89 11.58 -12.94
C SER A 269 -23.16 10.87 -13.48
N SER A 270 -23.05 10.14 -14.58
CA SER A 270 -24.14 9.33 -15.12
C SER A 270 -24.21 7.93 -14.52
N CYS A 271 -23.04 7.27 -14.38
CA CYS A 271 -22.95 5.89 -13.91
C CYS A 271 -22.96 5.76 -12.37
N GLN A 272 -22.60 6.82 -11.64
CA GLN A 272 -22.50 6.81 -10.17
C GLN A 272 -23.59 7.71 -9.57
N LYS A 273 -24.48 7.10 -8.78
CA LYS A 273 -25.63 7.77 -8.14
C LYS A 273 -25.51 7.70 -6.62
#